data_7c4ce4352a6fd71cd7102710420242af
#
_entry.id   7c4ce4352a6fd71cd7102710420242af
#
_cell.length_a   1.000
_cell.length_b   1.000
_cell.length_c   1.000
_cell.angle_alpha   90.00
_cell.angle_beta   90.00
_cell.angle_gamma   90.00
#
_symmetry.space_group_name_H-M   'P 1'
#
loop_
_entity.id
_entity.type
_entity.pdbx_description
1 polymer ?
#
loop_
_entity_poly.entity_id
_entity_poly.type
_entity_poly.pdbx_seq_one_letter_code
_entity_poly.pdbx_strand_id
1 'polypeptide(L)'
;MKRIYLFCSAGMSTSLVAKRMQEVADKHSLPVEVKAFPDNKIDVIVEEFHPDVILLGPQVKFKLEQTASKYEPQGIPVAVIDLEDYGK
;
A
#
# COMPACT_ATOMS: atom_id res chain seq x y z
N MET A 1 -4.68 -2.82 15.20
CA MET A 1 -3.73 -2.08 14.36
C MET A 1 -4.14 -2.22 12.89
N LYS A 2 -4.21 -1.09 12.19
CA LYS A 2 -4.55 -1.11 10.77
C LYS A 2 -3.33 -1.44 9.92
N ARG A 3 -3.53 -2.23 8.88
CA ARG A 3 -2.47 -2.61 7.96
C ARG A 3 -2.64 -1.87 6.64
N ILE A 4 -1.64 -1.05 6.32
CA ILE A 4 -1.60 -0.31 5.05
C ILE A 4 -0.45 -0.88 4.24
N TYR A 5 -0.79 -1.64 3.20
CA TYR A 5 0.22 -2.35 2.42
C TYR A 5 0.37 -1.70 1.05
N LEU A 6 1.64 -1.50 0.65
CA LEU A 6 2.01 -0.87 -0.61
C LEU A 6 2.52 -1.91 -1.59
N PHE A 7 2.11 -1.79 -2.84
CA PHE A 7 2.54 -2.70 -3.89
C PHE A 7 3.08 -1.90 -5.07
N CYS A 8 4.25 -2.28 -5.57
CA CYS A 8 4.82 -1.64 -6.75
C CYS A 8 5.72 -2.59 -7.51
N SER A 9 6.06 -2.20 -8.75
CA SER A 9 6.81 -3.10 -9.64
C SER A 9 8.27 -3.28 -9.25
N ALA A 10 8.91 -2.23 -8.75
CA ALA A 10 10.35 -2.26 -8.47
C ALA A 10 10.70 -2.50 -7.01
N GLY A 11 9.81 -2.22 -6.10
CA GLY A 11 10.00 -2.44 -4.68
C GLY A 11 10.88 -1.44 -3.95
N MET A 12 11.92 -0.92 -4.55
CA MET A 12 12.90 -0.11 -3.85
C MET A 12 12.38 1.26 -3.39
N SER A 13 11.82 2.05 -4.29
CA SER A 13 11.27 3.36 -3.91
C SER A 13 10.07 3.20 -2.97
N THR A 14 9.28 2.17 -3.17
CA THR A 14 8.11 1.91 -2.34
C THR A 14 8.52 1.54 -0.93
N SER A 15 9.64 0.83 -0.77
CA SER A 15 10.15 0.50 0.56
C SER A 15 10.52 1.75 1.35
N LEU A 16 11.13 2.75 0.69
CA LEU A 16 11.43 4.02 1.34
C LEU A 16 10.17 4.78 1.73
N VAL A 17 9.16 4.78 0.86
CA VAL A 17 7.88 5.42 1.16
C VAL A 17 7.22 4.74 2.35
N ALA A 18 7.20 3.40 2.35
CA ALA A 18 6.63 2.65 3.46
C ALA A 18 7.32 2.97 4.77
N LYS A 19 8.65 3.05 4.75
CA LYS A 19 9.43 3.39 5.92
C LYS A 19 9.07 4.78 6.45
N ARG A 20 8.97 5.77 5.55
CA ARG A 20 8.60 7.13 5.95
C ARG A 20 7.19 7.20 6.50
N MET A 21 6.26 6.49 5.88
CA MET A 21 4.89 6.45 6.38
C MET A 21 4.84 5.84 7.76
N GLN A 22 5.60 4.77 7.98
CA GLN A 22 5.67 4.14 9.30
C GLN A 22 6.28 5.08 10.33
N GLU A 23 7.33 5.81 9.98
CA GLU A 23 7.94 6.79 10.88
C GLU A 23 6.98 7.90 11.26
N VAL A 24 6.21 8.40 10.29
CA VAL A 24 5.21 9.44 10.56
C VAL A 24 4.11 8.89 11.48
N ALA A 25 3.65 7.68 11.22
CA ALA A 25 2.64 7.05 12.05
C ALA A 25 3.14 6.86 13.48
N ASP A 26 4.40 6.41 13.64
CA ASP A 26 4.99 6.21 14.95
C ASP A 26 5.15 7.54 15.70
N LYS A 27 5.54 8.59 14.97
CA LYS A 27 5.72 9.92 15.55
C LYS A 27 4.40 10.47 16.09
N HIS A 28 3.30 10.17 15.43
CA HIS A 28 1.97 10.63 15.84
C HIS A 28 1.22 9.58 16.66
N SER A 29 1.88 8.51 17.03
CA SER A 29 1.31 7.40 17.80
C SER A 29 0.05 6.80 17.16
N LEU A 30 0.07 6.72 15.82
CA LEU A 30 -1.03 6.13 15.07
C LEU A 30 -0.90 4.59 15.04
N PRO A 31 -1.98 3.86 15.29
CA PRO A 31 -1.93 2.40 15.31
C PRO A 31 -2.02 1.80 13.89
N VAL A 32 -1.00 2.05 13.07
CA VAL A 32 -0.95 1.52 11.71
C VAL A 32 0.37 0.81 11.44
N GLU A 33 0.30 -0.23 10.62
CA GLU A 33 1.47 -0.96 10.16
C GLU A 33 1.59 -0.74 8.65
N VAL A 34 2.73 -0.23 8.20
CA VAL A 34 2.96 0.03 6.77
C VAL A 34 4.06 -0.89 6.27
N LYS A 35 3.76 -1.64 5.20
CA LYS A 35 4.73 -2.54 4.58
C LYS A 35 4.67 -2.43 3.07
N ALA A 36 5.78 -2.72 2.41
CA ALA A 36 5.87 -2.70 0.95
C ALA A 36 6.12 -4.11 0.42
N PHE A 37 5.47 -4.43 -0.70
CA PHE A 37 5.58 -5.73 -1.35
C PHE A 37 5.63 -5.55 -2.88
N PRO A 38 6.15 -6.55 -3.62
CA PRO A 38 6.05 -6.53 -5.07
C PRO A 38 4.58 -6.64 -5.52
N ASP A 39 4.25 -5.99 -6.63
CA ASP A 39 2.87 -5.97 -7.12
C ASP A 39 2.34 -7.35 -7.50
N ASN A 40 3.21 -8.25 -7.91
CA ASN A 40 2.81 -9.61 -8.27
C ASN A 40 2.46 -10.48 -7.06
N LYS A 41 2.62 -9.94 -5.86
CA LYS A 41 2.28 -10.64 -4.62
C LYS A 41 0.97 -10.16 -3.98
N ILE A 42 0.25 -9.27 -4.65
CA ILE A 42 -0.98 -8.70 -4.08
C ILE A 42 -1.94 -9.78 -3.58
N ASP A 43 -2.28 -10.73 -4.43
CA ASP A 43 -3.26 -11.76 -4.08
C ASP A 43 -2.82 -12.60 -2.89
N VAL A 44 -1.55 -13.01 -2.89
CA VAL A 44 -1.00 -13.84 -1.82
C VAL A 44 -0.99 -13.09 -0.49
N ILE A 45 -0.52 -11.83 -0.54
CA ILE A 45 -0.40 -11.01 0.68
C ILE A 45 -1.77 -10.65 1.23
N VAL A 46 -2.71 -10.27 0.38
CA VAL A 46 -4.07 -9.94 0.84
C VAL A 46 -4.73 -11.15 1.47
N GLU A 47 -4.60 -12.31 0.86
CA GLU A 47 -5.19 -13.53 1.39
C GLU A 47 -4.58 -13.94 2.72
N GLU A 48 -3.27 -13.75 2.88
CA GLU A 48 -2.57 -14.14 4.09
C GLU A 48 -2.72 -13.15 5.24
N PHE A 49 -2.63 -11.86 4.96
CA PHE A 49 -2.55 -10.82 5.98
C PHE A 49 -3.81 -9.97 6.11
N HIS A 50 -4.69 -9.98 5.13
CA HIS A 50 -5.95 -9.21 5.14
C HIS A 50 -5.73 -7.74 5.49
N PRO A 51 -4.98 -6.98 4.66
CA PRO A 51 -4.70 -5.58 4.97
C PRO A 51 -5.99 -4.74 4.98
N ASP A 52 -5.97 -3.67 5.73
CA ASP A 52 -7.11 -2.75 5.79
C ASP A 52 -7.15 -1.79 4.60
N VAL A 53 -5.98 -1.50 4.01
CA VAL A 53 -5.88 -0.60 2.86
C VAL A 53 -4.79 -1.13 1.92
N ILE A 54 -5.07 -1.06 0.62
CA ILE A 54 -4.09 -1.39 -0.42
C ILE A 54 -3.69 -0.10 -1.14
N LEU A 55 -2.39 0.16 -1.21
CA LEU A 55 -1.85 1.29 -1.94
C LEU A 55 -0.97 0.78 -3.07
N LEU A 56 -1.15 1.36 -4.26
CA LEU A 56 -0.36 1.00 -5.43
C LEU A 56 0.64 2.10 -5.74
N GLY A 57 1.87 1.71 -6.06
CA GLY A 57 2.87 2.67 -6.51
C GLY A 57 2.48 3.26 -7.87
N PRO A 58 2.98 4.46 -8.20
CA PRO A 58 2.62 5.09 -9.47
C PRO A 58 3.04 4.27 -10.69
N GLN A 59 4.05 3.41 -10.56
CA GLN A 59 4.48 2.54 -11.65
C GLN A 59 3.45 1.48 -12.01
N VAL A 60 2.54 1.16 -11.10
CA VAL A 60 1.52 0.13 -11.31
C VAL A 60 0.10 0.70 -11.21
N LYS A 61 -0.04 2.00 -11.45
CA LYS A 61 -1.35 2.66 -11.39
C LYS A 61 -2.36 2.04 -12.35
N PHE A 62 -1.90 1.43 -13.44
CA PHE A 62 -2.75 0.76 -14.41
C PHE A 62 -3.48 -0.44 -13.80
N LYS A 63 -3.04 -0.93 -12.67
CA LYS A 63 -3.70 -2.03 -11.96
C LYS A 63 -4.79 -1.54 -10.99
N LEU A 64 -4.95 -0.23 -10.83
CA LEU A 64 -5.90 0.31 -9.86
C LEU A 64 -7.32 -0.21 -10.09
N GLU A 65 -7.81 -0.09 -11.31
CA GLU A 65 -9.19 -0.49 -11.62
C GLU A 65 -9.40 -1.98 -11.35
N GLN A 66 -8.47 -2.79 -11.81
CA GLN A 66 -8.55 -4.24 -11.65
C GLN A 66 -8.50 -4.63 -10.17
N THR A 67 -7.57 -4.06 -9.44
CA THR A 67 -7.38 -4.37 -8.02
C THR A 67 -8.55 -3.86 -7.20
N ALA A 68 -9.03 -2.66 -7.47
CA ALA A 68 -10.18 -2.10 -6.77
C ALA A 68 -11.43 -2.92 -7.01
N SER A 69 -11.66 -3.34 -8.25
CA SER A 69 -12.82 -4.19 -8.59
C SER A 69 -12.81 -5.49 -7.81
N LYS A 70 -11.63 -6.02 -7.52
CA LYS A 70 -11.50 -7.27 -6.80
C LYS A 70 -11.65 -7.13 -5.29
N TYR A 71 -11.07 -6.07 -4.72
CA TYR A 71 -10.95 -5.97 -3.26
C TYR A 71 -11.87 -4.96 -2.59
N GLU A 72 -12.31 -3.92 -3.29
CA GLU A 72 -13.26 -2.98 -2.69
C GLU A 72 -14.57 -3.63 -2.27
N PRO A 73 -15.13 -4.58 -3.04
CA PRO A 73 -16.32 -5.30 -2.58
C PRO A 73 -16.09 -6.12 -1.32
N GLN A 74 -14.84 -6.42 -1.01
CA GLN A 74 -14.47 -7.13 0.22
C GLN A 74 -14.22 -6.18 1.40
N GLY A 75 -14.42 -4.88 1.19
CA GLY A 75 -14.21 -3.90 2.24
C GLY A 75 -12.80 -3.35 2.33
N ILE A 76 -11.96 -3.59 1.33
CA ILE A 76 -10.58 -3.13 1.32
C ILE A 76 -10.44 -1.99 0.31
N PRO A 77 -10.28 -0.73 0.76
CA PRO A 77 -10.07 0.38 -0.17
C PRO A 77 -8.73 0.26 -0.89
N VAL A 78 -8.72 0.63 -2.17
CA VAL A 78 -7.53 0.59 -3.01
C VAL A 78 -7.28 1.98 -3.60
N ALA A 79 -6.05 2.46 -3.51
CA ALA A 79 -5.69 3.78 -4.02
C ALA A 79 -4.28 3.76 -4.60
N VAL A 80 -3.94 4.79 -5.37
CA VAL A 80 -2.60 4.96 -5.92
C VAL A 80 -1.88 6.03 -5.12
N ILE A 81 -0.63 5.77 -4.75
CA ILE A 81 0.21 6.74 -4.06
C ILE A 81 0.80 7.72 -5.07
N ASP A 82 0.77 8.99 -4.74
CA ASP A 82 1.51 10.00 -5.48
C ASP A 82 2.79 10.33 -4.70
N LEU A 83 3.93 9.90 -5.22
CA LEU A 83 5.21 10.09 -4.55
C LEU A 83 5.58 11.57 -4.42
N GLU A 84 5.07 12.42 -5.30
CA GLU A 84 5.34 13.85 -5.20
C GLU A 84 4.72 14.45 -3.94
N ASP A 85 3.58 13.95 -3.54
CA ASP A 85 2.92 14.42 -2.32
C ASP A 85 3.72 14.06 -1.07
N TYR A 86 4.44 12.96 -1.12
CA TYR A 86 5.26 12.55 0.01
C TYR A 86 6.62 13.24 0.06
N GLY A 87 7.04 13.86 -1.04
CA GLY A 87 8.30 14.58 -1.10
C GLY A 87 8.25 15.99 -0.53
N LYS A 88 7.10 16.42 -0.12
CA LYS A 88 6.90 17.78 0.39
C LYS A 88 6.97 17.90 1.90
#